data_f2f75cabb3316df37a3d111f9920d8c4
#
_entry.id   f2f75cabb3316df37a3d111f9920d8c4
#
_cell.length_a   1.000
_cell.length_b   1.000
_cell.length_c   1.000
_cell.angle_alpha   90.00
_cell.angle_beta   90.00
_cell.angle_gamma   90.00
#
_symmetry.space_group_name_H-M   'P 1'
#
loop_
_entity.id
_entity.type
_entity.pdbx_description
1 polymer ?
#
loop_
_entity_poly.entity_id
_entity_poly.type
_entity_poly.pdbx_seq_one_letter_code
_entity_poly.pdbx_strand_id
1 'polypeptide(L)'
;IKNAYSSGTMVRGIENIVKDRDPRDVWAFVGRVCGVCTSIHSLASVRAVENARGIVIPPNASMVRNIMQAVLYMHDHTVHFYQLHALDWVDVVSALKADPKAAALLAQQLSPWAKNTEGYFTATQERLKKFVASGQLGIFANGYWGHPDYKLTPEQNLIATVHYLDALEWQKEVVKVHAVFGGKNPHPNYIVGGMPCSIDLNEANAINADRLALVKQKLEEAKTFINQVYIPDLLMIANVYKDKWSKIGGGVRNYLSYGDYPVFDLGEVESYKIPRGIVLDRDLSKVHPVDANSPEEIKEYIYHSWYKYTQGDKAGLHPYEGETHLEYTGPRPPYKLLDVEDKYSWIKTPRWKQEPMEVGPLARLIVAYAAGKEPQKSIV
;
A
#
# COMPACT_ATOMS: atom_id res chain seq x y z
N ILE A 1 -8.38 -13.85 22.54
CA ILE A 1 -9.25 -13.06 21.64
C ILE A 1 -10.35 -13.99 21.16
N LYS A 2 -11.60 -13.60 21.37
CA LYS A 2 -12.77 -14.37 20.94
C LYS A 2 -13.29 -13.88 19.59
N ASN A 3 -13.38 -12.57 19.40
CA ASN A 3 -13.83 -11.92 18.19
C ASN A 3 -12.96 -10.70 17.91
N ALA A 4 -12.89 -10.29 16.63
CA ALA A 4 -12.23 -9.06 16.19
C ALA A 4 -13.13 -8.35 15.18
N TYR A 5 -13.26 -7.03 15.33
CA TYR A 5 -14.09 -6.19 14.49
C TYR A 5 -13.27 -5.00 13.99
N SER A 6 -13.48 -4.62 12.74
CA SER A 6 -12.85 -3.43 12.14
C SER A 6 -13.90 -2.35 11.93
N SER A 7 -13.61 -1.14 12.37
CA SER A 7 -14.52 0.00 12.19
C SER A 7 -13.79 1.19 11.59
N GLY A 8 -14.27 1.67 10.46
CA GLY A 8 -13.94 2.99 9.93
C GLY A 8 -14.88 4.02 10.56
N THR A 9 -14.33 4.93 11.35
CA THR A 9 -15.12 5.93 12.11
C THR A 9 -15.26 7.27 11.40
N MET A 10 -14.62 7.46 10.24
CA MET A 10 -14.66 8.70 9.47
C MET A 10 -15.18 8.47 8.06
N VAL A 11 -15.99 9.41 7.57
CA VAL A 11 -16.42 9.53 6.18
C VAL A 11 -16.23 10.96 5.70
N ARG A 12 -15.83 11.12 4.44
CA ARG A 12 -15.71 12.45 3.82
C ARG A 12 -16.74 12.69 2.71
N GLY A 13 -17.59 11.71 2.42
CA GLY A 13 -18.65 11.81 1.43
C GLY A 13 -18.14 12.08 0.01
N ILE A 14 -17.02 11.49 -0.38
CA ILE A 14 -16.39 11.72 -1.69
C ILE A 14 -17.36 11.40 -2.84
N GLU A 15 -18.15 10.35 -2.70
CA GLU A 15 -19.18 9.97 -3.68
C GLU A 15 -20.19 11.11 -3.92
N ASN A 16 -20.61 11.79 -2.86
CA ASN A 16 -21.51 12.94 -2.97
C ASN A 16 -20.83 14.16 -3.56
N ILE A 17 -19.53 14.36 -3.26
CA ILE A 17 -18.75 15.49 -3.79
C ILE A 17 -18.59 15.37 -5.30
N VAL A 18 -18.42 14.16 -5.83
CA VAL A 18 -18.18 13.94 -7.26
C VAL A 18 -19.46 13.74 -8.08
N LYS A 19 -20.60 13.55 -7.43
CA LYS A 19 -21.89 13.41 -8.10
C LYS A 19 -22.18 14.66 -8.95
N ASP A 20 -22.68 14.45 -10.17
CA ASP A 20 -23.01 15.49 -11.14
C ASP A 20 -21.82 16.33 -11.65
N ARG A 21 -20.58 15.94 -11.36
CA ARG A 21 -19.38 16.56 -11.93
C ARG A 21 -19.01 15.94 -13.25
N ASP A 22 -18.27 16.68 -14.06
CA ASP A 22 -17.69 16.13 -15.29
C ASP A 22 -16.75 14.96 -14.94
N PRO A 23 -17.02 13.75 -15.44
CA PRO A 23 -16.21 12.58 -15.11
C PRO A 23 -14.74 12.73 -15.51
N ARG A 24 -14.42 13.61 -16.48
CA ARG A 24 -13.04 13.91 -16.87
C ARG A 24 -12.24 14.63 -15.79
N ASP A 25 -12.90 15.28 -14.84
CA ASP A 25 -12.27 16.07 -13.76
C ASP A 25 -12.28 15.33 -12.41
N VAL A 26 -13.05 14.24 -12.29
CA VAL A 26 -13.22 13.49 -11.02
C VAL A 26 -11.91 12.99 -10.45
N TRP A 27 -10.94 12.64 -11.27
CA TRP A 27 -9.61 12.20 -10.81
C TRP A 27 -8.93 13.22 -9.87
N ALA A 28 -9.14 14.51 -10.10
CA ALA A 28 -8.56 15.56 -9.28
C ALA A 28 -9.15 15.62 -7.86
N PHE A 29 -10.42 15.24 -7.72
CA PHE A 29 -11.10 15.19 -6.41
C PHE A 29 -10.76 13.89 -5.67
N VAL A 30 -10.94 12.74 -6.32
CA VAL A 30 -10.71 11.44 -5.68
C VAL A 30 -9.25 11.20 -5.34
N GLY A 31 -8.32 11.84 -6.04
CA GLY A 31 -6.91 11.83 -5.66
C GLY A 31 -6.67 12.27 -4.21
N ARG A 32 -7.57 13.08 -3.63
CA ARG A 32 -7.50 13.54 -2.23
C ARG A 32 -8.07 12.56 -1.22
N VAL A 33 -8.53 11.39 -1.66
CA VAL A 33 -8.93 10.30 -0.74
C VAL A 33 -7.75 9.90 0.13
N CYS A 34 -6.55 9.81 -0.46
CA CYS A 34 -5.35 9.41 0.27
C CYS A 34 -4.12 10.20 -0.20
N GLY A 35 -3.32 10.69 0.75
CA GLY A 35 -2.06 11.39 0.48
C GLY A 35 -0.84 10.47 0.42
N VAL A 36 -0.87 9.33 1.12
CA VAL A 36 0.19 8.31 1.09
C VAL A 36 0.12 7.54 -0.22
N CYS A 37 -1.03 6.92 -0.54
CA CYS A 37 -1.27 6.24 -1.82
C CYS A 37 -1.61 7.25 -2.94
N THR A 38 -0.80 8.23 -3.10
CA THR A 38 -1.03 9.55 -3.68
C THR A 38 -1.56 9.58 -5.12
N SER A 39 -1.30 8.56 -5.93
CA SER A 39 -1.70 8.50 -7.35
C SER A 39 -2.81 7.51 -7.64
N ILE A 40 -3.05 6.53 -6.76
CA ILE A 40 -3.87 5.36 -7.09
C ILE A 40 -5.35 5.69 -7.32
N HIS A 41 -5.93 6.57 -6.52
CA HIS A 41 -7.34 6.94 -6.67
C HIS A 41 -7.58 7.76 -7.95
N SER A 42 -6.63 8.63 -8.32
CA SER A 42 -6.67 9.35 -9.60
C SER A 42 -6.58 8.38 -10.78
N LEU A 43 -5.66 7.41 -10.72
CA LEU A 43 -5.52 6.36 -11.72
C LEU A 43 -6.79 5.51 -11.85
N ALA A 44 -7.38 5.10 -10.72
CA ALA A 44 -8.63 4.35 -10.70
C ALA A 44 -9.77 5.13 -11.37
N SER A 45 -9.86 6.43 -11.10
CA SER A 45 -10.88 7.31 -11.69
C SER A 45 -10.76 7.41 -13.22
N VAL A 46 -9.56 7.69 -13.74
CA VAL A 46 -9.40 7.80 -15.20
C VAL A 46 -9.65 6.45 -15.89
N ARG A 47 -9.18 5.33 -15.30
CA ARG A 47 -9.44 3.98 -15.80
C ARG A 47 -10.94 3.65 -15.81
N ALA A 48 -11.69 4.05 -14.79
CA ALA A 48 -13.14 3.83 -14.72
C ALA A 48 -13.87 4.54 -15.87
N VAL A 49 -13.52 5.79 -16.17
CA VAL A 49 -14.09 6.56 -17.27
C VAL A 49 -13.68 5.99 -18.63
N GLU A 50 -12.42 5.62 -18.79
CA GLU A 50 -11.90 5.00 -20.02
C GLU A 50 -12.60 3.68 -20.31
N ASN A 51 -12.76 2.82 -19.30
CA ASN A 51 -13.49 1.55 -19.42
C ASN A 51 -14.95 1.79 -19.80
N ALA A 52 -15.64 2.71 -19.13
CA ALA A 52 -17.05 3.01 -19.42
C ALA A 52 -17.26 3.57 -20.84
N ARG A 53 -16.25 4.22 -21.41
CA ARG A 53 -16.31 4.84 -22.74
C ARG A 53 -15.62 4.06 -23.84
N GLY A 54 -14.98 2.93 -23.52
CA GLY A 54 -14.20 2.14 -24.46
C GLY A 54 -12.98 2.90 -25.01
N ILE A 55 -12.35 3.75 -24.19
CA ILE A 55 -11.19 4.55 -24.61
C ILE A 55 -9.92 3.72 -24.43
N VAL A 56 -9.21 3.51 -25.53
CA VAL A 56 -7.87 2.91 -25.56
C VAL A 56 -6.85 4.04 -25.50
N ILE A 57 -5.94 3.97 -24.51
CA ILE A 57 -4.91 5.00 -24.32
C ILE A 57 -3.66 4.68 -25.15
N PRO A 58 -2.85 5.71 -25.50
CA PRO A 58 -1.58 5.48 -26.19
C PRO A 58 -0.64 4.57 -25.38
N PRO A 59 0.16 3.68 -26.03
CA PRO A 59 1.08 2.77 -25.34
C PRO A 59 2.07 3.47 -24.39
N ASN A 60 2.58 4.63 -24.76
CA ASN A 60 3.47 5.41 -23.90
C ASN A 60 2.75 5.91 -22.63
N ALA A 61 1.48 6.29 -22.73
CA ALA A 61 0.70 6.68 -21.55
C ALA A 61 0.48 5.50 -20.61
N SER A 62 0.18 4.31 -21.15
CA SER A 62 0.09 3.07 -20.34
C SER A 62 1.42 2.78 -19.62
N MET A 63 2.54 2.87 -20.34
CA MET A 63 3.87 2.67 -19.76
C MET A 63 4.19 3.68 -18.66
N VAL A 64 3.91 4.96 -18.86
CA VAL A 64 4.12 6.01 -17.84
C VAL A 64 3.28 5.72 -16.59
N ARG A 65 2.00 5.37 -16.76
CA ARG A 65 1.13 4.99 -15.64
C ARG A 65 1.68 3.79 -14.88
N ASN A 66 2.17 2.78 -15.59
CA ASN A 66 2.77 1.59 -14.96
C ASN A 66 4.05 1.93 -14.18
N ILE A 67 4.91 2.81 -14.70
CA ILE A 67 6.11 3.27 -13.98
C ILE A 67 5.70 4.04 -12.71
N MET A 68 4.76 4.97 -12.81
CA MET A 68 4.27 5.73 -11.65
C MET A 68 3.66 4.82 -10.58
N GLN A 69 2.91 3.82 -11.00
CA GLN A 69 2.31 2.84 -10.10
C GLN A 69 3.37 1.92 -9.47
N ALA A 70 4.40 1.51 -10.20
CA ALA A 70 5.50 0.72 -9.65
C ALA A 70 6.29 1.52 -8.61
N VAL A 71 6.54 2.80 -8.86
CA VAL A 71 7.16 3.72 -7.90
C VAL A 71 6.31 3.84 -6.63
N LEU A 72 5.00 4.04 -6.78
CA LEU A 72 4.09 4.07 -5.64
C LEU A 72 4.11 2.75 -4.85
N TYR A 73 4.14 1.62 -5.55
CA TYR A 73 4.20 0.30 -4.93
C TYR A 73 5.46 0.14 -4.06
N MET A 74 6.63 0.48 -4.60
CA MET A 74 7.90 0.44 -3.85
C MET A 74 7.87 1.39 -2.65
N HIS A 75 7.40 2.61 -2.85
CA HIS A 75 7.26 3.63 -1.82
C HIS A 75 6.35 3.15 -0.69
N ASP A 76 5.14 2.69 -1.02
CA ASP A 76 4.13 2.35 -0.03
C ASP A 76 4.50 1.11 0.79
N HIS A 77 5.11 0.09 0.18
CA HIS A 77 5.63 -1.05 0.92
C HIS A 77 6.70 -0.64 1.94
N THR A 78 7.64 0.20 1.53
CA THR A 78 8.73 0.67 2.40
C THR A 78 8.19 1.55 3.53
N VAL A 79 7.35 2.53 3.21
CA VAL A 79 6.72 3.42 4.20
C VAL A 79 5.82 2.65 5.16
N HIS A 80 5.05 1.69 4.66
CA HIS A 80 4.20 0.87 5.51
C HIS A 80 5.02 0.07 6.53
N PHE A 81 6.10 -0.57 6.07
CA PHE A 81 6.97 -1.35 6.96
C PHE A 81 7.63 -0.48 8.02
N TYR A 82 8.28 0.62 7.64
CA TYR A 82 9.04 1.45 8.59
C TYR A 82 8.11 2.36 9.41
N GLN A 83 7.30 3.20 8.76
CA GLN A 83 6.56 4.26 9.44
C GLN A 83 5.26 3.79 10.09
N LEU A 84 4.67 2.68 9.65
CA LEU A 84 3.41 2.16 10.20
C LEU A 84 3.59 0.91 11.06
N HIS A 85 4.67 0.11 10.86
CA HIS A 85 4.85 -1.15 11.58
C HIS A 85 6.14 -1.26 12.39
N ALA A 86 7.20 -0.56 12.05
CA ALA A 86 8.50 -0.78 12.70
C ALA A 86 8.43 -0.67 14.22
N LEU A 87 7.64 0.27 14.76
CA LEU A 87 7.52 0.47 16.21
C LEU A 87 6.74 -0.64 16.94
N ASP A 88 6.09 -1.54 16.22
CA ASP A 88 5.51 -2.76 16.80
C ASP A 88 6.57 -3.82 17.12
N TRP A 89 7.76 -3.70 16.50
CA TRP A 89 8.87 -4.65 16.62
C TRP A 89 10.10 -4.07 17.26
N VAL A 90 10.33 -2.76 17.11
CA VAL A 90 11.54 -2.03 17.41
C VAL A 90 11.34 -1.18 18.68
N ASP A 91 12.18 -1.40 19.66
CA ASP A 91 12.27 -0.59 20.89
C ASP A 91 13.35 0.48 20.73
N VAL A 92 12.94 1.71 20.43
CA VAL A 92 13.86 2.85 20.23
C VAL A 92 14.65 3.18 21.51
N VAL A 93 14.06 2.98 22.69
CA VAL A 93 14.76 3.23 23.96
C VAL A 93 15.83 2.17 24.22
N SER A 94 15.59 0.92 23.85
CA SER A 94 16.59 -0.13 23.88
C SER A 94 17.77 0.16 22.95
N ALA A 95 17.54 0.77 21.80
CA ALA A 95 18.60 1.18 20.86
C ALA A 95 19.65 2.12 21.49
N LEU A 96 19.26 2.89 22.52
CA LEU A 96 20.20 3.77 23.23
C LEU A 96 21.27 3.03 24.04
N LYS A 97 21.04 1.74 24.33
CA LYS A 97 21.96 0.86 25.08
C LYS A 97 22.92 0.08 24.16
N ALA A 98 22.70 0.15 22.85
CA ALA A 98 23.52 -0.57 21.87
C ALA A 98 24.97 -0.09 21.85
N ASP A 99 25.88 -0.99 21.53
CA ASP A 99 27.22 -0.64 21.06
C ASP A 99 27.16 -0.33 19.56
N PRO A 100 27.41 0.93 19.13
CA PRO A 100 27.34 1.30 17.71
C PRO A 100 28.31 0.53 16.82
N LYS A 101 29.49 0.14 17.36
CA LYS A 101 30.46 -0.67 16.63
C LYS A 101 29.94 -2.08 16.38
N ALA A 102 29.40 -2.73 17.42
CA ALA A 102 28.78 -4.04 17.28
C ALA A 102 27.57 -4.01 16.33
N ALA A 103 26.76 -2.97 16.42
CA ALA A 103 25.63 -2.76 15.49
C ALA A 103 26.10 -2.60 14.05
N ALA A 104 27.15 -1.82 13.79
CA ALA A 104 27.73 -1.65 12.46
C ALA A 104 28.25 -2.97 11.88
N LEU A 105 28.98 -3.74 12.68
CA LEU A 105 29.49 -5.06 12.26
C LEU A 105 28.35 -6.03 11.91
N LEU A 106 27.30 -6.07 12.73
CA LEU A 106 26.10 -6.87 12.46
C LEU A 106 25.40 -6.43 11.17
N ALA A 107 25.21 -5.14 10.98
CA ALA A 107 24.57 -4.59 9.78
C ALA A 107 25.37 -4.89 8.51
N GLN A 108 26.70 -4.81 8.55
CA GLN A 108 27.58 -5.15 7.44
C GLN A 108 27.52 -6.64 7.09
N GLN A 109 27.30 -7.53 8.06
CA GLN A 109 27.07 -8.97 7.80
C GLN A 109 25.74 -9.22 7.10
N LEU A 110 24.73 -8.38 7.35
CA LEU A 110 23.40 -8.51 6.74
C LEU A 110 23.35 -7.90 5.33
N SER A 111 24.11 -6.82 5.09
CA SER A 111 24.00 -6.05 3.86
C SER A 111 25.22 -5.18 3.57
N PRO A 112 25.58 -4.99 2.29
CA PRO A 112 26.65 -4.07 1.87
C PRO A 112 26.20 -2.58 1.83
N TRP A 113 25.15 -2.19 2.55
CA TRP A 113 24.68 -0.82 2.57
C TRP A 113 25.76 0.15 3.05
N ALA A 114 26.05 1.17 2.24
CA ALA A 114 27.20 2.05 2.43
C ALA A 114 27.15 2.86 3.75
N LYS A 115 25.97 3.07 4.32
CA LYS A 115 25.80 3.78 5.60
C LYS A 115 25.94 2.87 6.84
N ASN A 116 26.12 1.57 6.68
CA ASN A 116 26.33 0.63 7.79
C ASN A 116 27.73 0.81 8.39
N THR A 117 27.98 1.98 8.97
CA THR A 117 29.28 2.35 9.56
C THR A 117 29.14 2.74 11.03
N GLU A 118 30.18 2.45 11.83
CA GLU A 118 30.22 2.82 13.23
C GLU A 118 29.96 4.31 13.44
N GLY A 119 30.61 5.18 12.64
CA GLY A 119 30.44 6.63 12.75
C GLY A 119 28.99 7.08 12.49
N TYR A 120 28.31 6.48 11.51
CA TYR A 120 26.92 6.82 11.22
C TYR A 120 25.97 6.37 12.33
N PHE A 121 26.15 5.17 12.87
CA PHE A 121 25.34 4.67 13.97
C PHE A 121 25.61 5.44 15.28
N THR A 122 26.86 5.79 15.57
CA THR A 122 27.21 6.63 16.72
C THR A 122 26.52 7.99 16.63
N ALA A 123 26.64 8.68 15.49
CA ALA A 123 26.04 9.99 15.30
C ALA A 123 24.49 9.94 15.44
N THR A 124 23.88 8.90 14.91
CA THR A 124 22.42 8.72 15.01
C THR A 124 22.01 8.40 16.45
N GLN A 125 22.72 7.52 17.15
CA GLN A 125 22.45 7.20 18.55
C GLN A 125 22.57 8.44 19.45
N GLU A 126 23.60 9.26 19.27
CA GLU A 126 23.77 10.51 20.02
C GLU A 126 22.63 11.52 19.76
N ARG A 127 22.17 11.60 18.52
CA ARG A 127 20.97 12.39 18.18
C ARG A 127 19.72 11.87 18.88
N LEU A 128 19.53 10.56 18.92
CA LEU A 128 18.41 9.91 19.63
C LEU A 128 18.50 10.15 21.14
N LYS A 129 19.69 10.04 21.76
CA LYS A 129 19.89 10.33 23.20
C LYS A 129 19.45 11.74 23.55
N LYS A 130 19.85 12.75 22.75
CA LYS A 130 19.46 14.15 22.96
C LYS A 130 17.94 14.32 22.80
N PHE A 131 17.33 13.65 21.81
CA PHE A 131 15.91 13.70 21.56
C PHE A 131 15.10 13.11 22.74
N VAL A 132 15.49 11.92 23.22
CA VAL A 132 14.87 11.28 24.38
C VAL A 132 15.06 12.11 25.66
N ALA A 133 16.25 12.67 25.89
CA ALA A 133 16.55 13.51 27.05
C ALA A 133 15.72 14.81 27.07
N SER A 134 15.28 15.31 25.94
CA SER A 134 14.39 16.48 25.87
C SER A 134 12.94 16.19 26.33
N GLY A 135 12.58 14.92 26.58
CA GLY A 135 11.23 14.49 26.93
C GLY A 135 10.25 14.50 25.74
N GLN A 136 10.73 14.82 24.55
CA GLN A 136 9.92 14.87 23.35
C GLN A 136 10.13 13.59 22.55
N LEU A 137 9.33 12.57 22.79
CA LEU A 137 9.45 11.31 22.04
C LEU A 137 8.76 11.35 20.67
N GLY A 138 7.85 12.33 20.46
CA GLY A 138 7.18 12.50 19.18
C GLY A 138 6.55 11.20 18.66
N ILE A 139 6.89 10.86 17.43
CA ILE A 139 6.40 9.63 16.78
C ILE A 139 6.89 8.33 17.44
N PHE A 140 7.93 8.39 18.26
CA PHE A 140 8.45 7.25 19.01
C PHE A 140 7.76 7.08 20.38
N ALA A 141 6.82 7.95 20.75
CA ALA A 141 6.05 7.82 21.97
C ALA A 141 5.01 6.72 21.82
N ASN A 142 5.33 5.50 22.24
CA ASN A 142 4.37 4.43 22.38
C ASN A 142 4.39 3.90 23.83
N GLY A 143 3.32 3.26 24.26
CA GLY A 143 3.17 2.75 25.63
C GLY A 143 3.76 1.35 25.84
N TYR A 144 4.44 0.76 24.87
CA TYR A 144 4.80 -0.65 24.89
C TYR A 144 6.29 -0.93 25.11
N TRP A 145 7.14 0.08 25.14
CA TRP A 145 8.58 -0.10 25.34
C TRP A 145 8.88 -0.79 26.69
N GLY A 146 9.82 -1.71 26.64
CA GLY A 146 10.13 -2.58 27.79
C GLY A 146 9.19 -3.76 27.94
N HIS A 147 8.19 -3.92 27.05
CA HIS A 147 7.34 -5.13 27.07
C HIS A 147 8.20 -6.36 26.73
N PRO A 148 8.02 -7.49 27.43
CA PRO A 148 8.86 -8.69 27.27
C PRO A 148 8.74 -9.35 25.88
N ASP A 149 7.77 -8.97 25.07
CA ASP A 149 7.62 -9.47 23.70
C ASP A 149 8.43 -8.66 22.66
N TYR A 150 9.06 -7.54 23.02
CA TYR A 150 10.15 -6.97 22.22
C TYR A 150 11.38 -7.86 22.35
N LYS A 151 11.79 -8.50 21.25
CA LYS A 151 12.84 -9.54 21.24
C LYS A 151 14.13 -9.13 20.54
N LEU A 152 14.15 -7.99 19.87
CA LEU A 152 15.36 -7.49 19.22
C LEU A 152 16.41 -7.11 20.25
N THR A 153 17.68 -7.43 19.97
CA THR A 153 18.80 -6.95 20.80
C THR A 153 18.94 -5.43 20.70
N PRO A 154 19.66 -4.77 21.61
CA PRO A 154 19.92 -3.33 21.50
C PRO A 154 20.55 -2.95 20.15
N GLU A 155 21.47 -3.76 19.61
CA GLU A 155 22.13 -3.54 18.31
C GLU A 155 21.14 -3.66 17.16
N GLN A 156 20.27 -4.68 17.16
CA GLN A 156 19.21 -4.83 16.17
C GLN A 156 18.21 -3.68 16.23
N ASN A 157 17.84 -3.23 17.42
CA ASN A 157 17.00 -2.05 17.62
C ASN A 157 17.66 -0.79 17.07
N LEU A 158 18.97 -0.63 17.26
CA LEU A 158 19.71 0.53 16.72
C LEU A 158 19.75 0.48 15.19
N ILE A 159 20.06 -0.67 14.58
CA ILE A 159 20.02 -0.85 13.11
C ILE A 159 18.65 -0.46 12.57
N ALA A 160 17.58 -1.06 13.08
CA ALA A 160 16.22 -0.83 12.60
C ALA A 160 15.78 0.63 12.79
N THR A 161 16.20 1.30 13.90
CA THR A 161 15.88 2.72 14.13
C THR A 161 16.64 3.64 13.15
N VAL A 162 17.92 3.35 12.88
CA VAL A 162 18.70 4.09 11.88
C VAL A 162 18.08 3.94 10.50
N HIS A 163 17.73 2.74 10.10
CA HIS A 163 17.11 2.47 8.80
C HIS A 163 15.69 3.03 8.68
N TYR A 164 14.94 3.12 9.79
CA TYR A 164 13.67 3.86 9.84
C TYR A 164 13.86 5.34 9.44
N LEU A 165 14.90 5.98 9.98
CA LEU A 165 15.23 7.37 9.63
C LEU A 165 15.73 7.48 8.18
N ASP A 166 16.51 6.53 7.71
CA ASP A 166 16.94 6.46 6.30
C ASP A 166 15.74 6.28 5.35
N ALA A 167 14.74 5.50 5.72
CA ALA A 167 13.52 5.34 4.93
C ALA A 167 12.73 6.66 4.78
N LEU A 168 12.68 7.50 5.84
CA LEU A 168 12.09 8.84 5.77
C LEU A 168 12.82 9.76 4.76
N GLU A 169 14.13 9.64 4.64
CA GLU A 169 14.91 10.38 3.65
C GLU A 169 14.74 9.80 2.24
N TRP A 170 14.76 8.49 2.10
CA TRP A 170 14.63 7.80 0.84
C TRP A 170 13.27 8.03 0.16
N GLN A 171 12.17 8.02 0.93
CA GLN A 171 10.83 8.13 0.38
C GLN A 171 10.62 9.43 -0.42
N LYS A 172 11.23 10.52 -0.03
CA LYS A 172 11.14 11.79 -0.75
C LYS A 172 11.94 11.81 -2.07
N GLU A 173 12.91 10.91 -2.21
CA GLU A 173 13.70 10.81 -3.44
C GLU A 173 12.99 9.99 -4.50
N VAL A 174 12.42 8.85 -4.14
CA VAL A 174 11.74 7.97 -5.11
C VAL A 174 10.48 8.60 -5.71
N VAL A 175 9.75 9.39 -4.93
CA VAL A 175 8.53 10.07 -5.41
C VAL A 175 8.79 11.23 -6.39
N LYS A 176 10.04 11.63 -6.60
CA LYS A 176 10.40 12.60 -7.65
C LYS A 176 9.99 12.11 -9.05
N VAL A 177 9.94 10.80 -9.25
CA VAL A 177 9.43 10.21 -10.49
C VAL A 177 7.97 10.61 -10.75
N HIS A 178 7.13 10.68 -9.73
CA HIS A 178 5.76 11.19 -9.85
C HIS A 178 5.73 12.67 -10.29
N ALA A 179 6.68 13.48 -9.79
CA ALA A 179 6.78 14.88 -10.21
C ALA A 179 7.24 15.03 -11.66
N VAL A 180 8.13 14.14 -12.13
CA VAL A 180 8.58 14.14 -13.53
C VAL A 180 7.42 13.87 -14.49
N PHE A 181 6.62 12.86 -14.25
CA PHE A 181 5.53 12.46 -15.16
C PHE A 181 4.19 13.16 -14.88
N GLY A 182 3.89 13.45 -13.62
CA GLY A 182 2.61 14.01 -13.20
C GLY A 182 2.70 15.48 -12.76
N GLY A 183 3.87 16.12 -12.88
CA GLY A 183 4.08 17.54 -12.56
C GLY A 183 4.22 17.86 -11.07
N LYS A 184 3.86 16.96 -10.18
CA LYS A 184 3.94 17.16 -8.72
C LYS A 184 3.87 15.83 -7.95
N ASN A 185 4.28 15.88 -6.68
CA ASN A 185 3.97 14.90 -5.65
C ASN A 185 3.76 15.68 -4.33
N PRO A 186 2.75 15.38 -3.50
CA PRO A 186 1.69 14.39 -3.71
C PRO A 186 0.65 14.79 -4.78
N HIS A 187 -0.20 13.84 -5.12
CA HIS A 187 -1.33 13.99 -6.04
C HIS A 187 -0.92 14.40 -7.46
N PRO A 188 -0.11 13.57 -8.15
CA PRO A 188 0.28 13.82 -9.52
C PRO A 188 -0.94 13.95 -10.43
N ASN A 189 -0.81 14.72 -11.49
CA ASN A 189 -1.89 14.94 -12.44
C ASN A 189 -2.11 13.71 -13.32
N TYR A 190 -3.37 13.47 -13.65
CA TYR A 190 -3.83 12.47 -14.63
C TYR A 190 -4.79 13.13 -15.61
N ILE A 191 -5.00 12.50 -16.75
CA ILE A 191 -6.08 12.84 -17.68
C ILE A 191 -6.74 11.57 -18.21
N VAL A 192 -8.03 11.66 -18.51
CA VAL A 192 -8.75 10.62 -19.25
C VAL A 192 -8.22 10.56 -20.67
N GLY A 193 -7.89 9.36 -21.16
CA GLY A 193 -7.38 9.14 -22.51
C GLY A 193 -5.86 9.20 -22.63
N GLY A 194 -5.10 9.37 -21.53
CA GLY A 194 -3.63 9.39 -21.61
C GLY A 194 -2.94 9.88 -20.34
N MET A 195 -1.85 10.61 -20.51
CA MET A 195 -1.09 11.27 -19.44
C MET A 195 -0.86 12.75 -19.81
N PRO A 196 -0.82 13.67 -18.83
CA PRO A 196 -0.64 15.09 -19.05
C PRO A 196 0.85 15.46 -19.25
N CYS A 197 1.60 14.65 -19.96
CA CYS A 197 2.98 14.91 -20.29
C CYS A 197 3.25 14.47 -21.74
N SER A 198 3.92 15.31 -22.50
CA SER A 198 4.47 14.94 -23.80
C SER A 198 5.80 14.20 -23.64
N ILE A 199 6.11 13.31 -24.55
CA ILE A 199 7.40 12.62 -24.63
C ILE A 199 8.07 13.06 -25.94
N ASP A 200 9.19 13.74 -25.80
CA ASP A 200 10.08 14.11 -26.91
C ASP A 200 11.50 14.22 -26.38
N LEU A 201 12.40 13.37 -26.88
CA LEU A 201 13.76 13.25 -26.36
C LEU A 201 14.60 14.52 -26.52
N ASN A 202 14.22 15.40 -27.44
CA ASN A 202 14.97 16.61 -27.80
C ASN A 202 14.31 17.90 -27.30
N GLU A 203 13.06 17.83 -26.82
CA GLU A 203 12.30 19.02 -26.41
C GLU A 203 12.46 19.29 -24.91
N ALA A 204 12.91 20.50 -24.57
CA ALA A 204 13.19 20.88 -23.17
C ALA A 204 11.97 20.82 -22.25
N ASN A 205 10.77 21.09 -22.77
CA ASN A 205 9.53 21.12 -22.00
C ASN A 205 8.80 19.75 -21.95
N ALA A 206 9.30 18.76 -22.68
CA ALA A 206 8.76 17.39 -22.69
C ALA A 206 9.51 16.46 -21.73
N ILE A 207 9.07 15.21 -21.64
CA ILE A 207 9.85 14.12 -21.06
C ILE A 207 10.98 13.80 -22.06
N ASN A 208 12.10 14.42 -21.84
CA ASN A 208 13.29 14.34 -22.67
C ASN A 208 14.31 13.31 -22.13
N ALA A 209 15.45 13.21 -22.80
CA ALA A 209 16.51 12.26 -22.44
C ALA A 209 17.03 12.46 -21.00
N ASP A 210 17.20 13.72 -20.55
CA ASP A 210 17.69 14.02 -19.20
C ASP A 210 16.69 13.64 -18.12
N ARG A 211 15.39 13.89 -18.35
CA ARG A 211 14.32 13.47 -17.43
C ARG A 211 14.21 11.96 -17.34
N LEU A 212 14.37 11.24 -18.45
CA LEU A 212 14.41 9.78 -18.45
C LEU A 212 15.65 9.23 -17.73
N ALA A 213 16.81 9.88 -17.90
CA ALA A 213 18.03 9.52 -17.15
C ALA A 213 17.83 9.71 -15.64
N LEU A 214 17.21 10.83 -15.23
CA LEU A 214 16.86 11.06 -13.83
C LEU A 214 15.90 9.99 -13.29
N VAL A 215 14.85 9.63 -14.04
CA VAL A 215 13.92 8.57 -13.66
C VAL A 215 14.66 7.25 -13.45
N LYS A 216 15.51 6.86 -14.40
CA LYS A 216 16.33 5.65 -14.31
C LYS A 216 17.22 5.67 -13.06
N GLN A 217 17.91 6.78 -12.80
CA GLN A 217 18.73 6.95 -11.60
C GLN A 217 17.89 6.74 -10.32
N LYS A 218 16.71 7.37 -10.22
CA LYS A 218 15.85 7.23 -9.03
C LYS A 218 15.32 5.81 -8.83
N LEU A 219 15.05 5.08 -9.90
CA LEU A 219 14.67 3.67 -9.81
C LEU A 219 15.81 2.77 -9.33
N GLU A 220 17.05 3.01 -9.80
CA GLU A 220 18.22 2.25 -9.32
C GLU A 220 18.55 2.57 -7.85
N GLU A 221 18.44 3.82 -7.43
CA GLU A 221 18.56 4.22 -6.02
C GLU A 221 17.50 3.53 -5.15
N ALA A 222 16.25 3.50 -5.63
CA ALA A 222 15.16 2.82 -4.94
C ALA A 222 15.39 1.31 -4.81
N LYS A 223 15.78 0.67 -5.88
CA LYS A 223 16.14 -0.76 -5.91
C LYS A 223 17.29 -1.08 -4.95
N THR A 224 18.30 -0.22 -4.92
CA THR A 224 19.43 -0.39 -4.01
C THR A 224 18.98 -0.34 -2.55
N PHE A 225 18.15 0.63 -2.18
CA PHE A 225 17.60 0.73 -0.81
C PHE A 225 16.75 -0.50 -0.44
N ILE A 226 15.87 -0.92 -1.32
CA ILE A 226 15.03 -2.09 -1.08
C ILE A 226 15.87 -3.34 -0.84
N ASN A 227 16.86 -3.60 -1.71
CA ASN A 227 17.67 -4.80 -1.63
C ASN A 227 18.69 -4.78 -0.48
N GLN A 228 19.20 -3.61 -0.13
CA GLN A 228 20.28 -3.48 0.86
C GLN A 228 19.83 -2.99 2.24
N VAL A 229 18.59 -2.51 2.37
CA VAL A 229 18.07 -2.02 3.65
C VAL A 229 16.75 -2.71 4.00
N TYR A 230 15.72 -2.52 3.20
CA TYR A 230 14.37 -3.00 3.51
C TYR A 230 14.27 -4.53 3.61
N ILE A 231 14.76 -5.27 2.62
CA ILE A 231 14.71 -6.74 2.64
C ILE A 231 15.56 -7.34 3.77
N PRO A 232 16.82 -6.91 3.99
CA PRO A 232 17.61 -7.39 5.13
C PRO A 232 16.96 -7.14 6.48
N ASP A 233 16.38 -5.95 6.70
CA ASP A 233 15.68 -5.63 7.95
C ASP A 233 14.43 -6.51 8.15
N LEU A 234 13.63 -6.67 7.10
CA LEU A 234 12.47 -7.56 7.12
C LEU A 234 12.85 -8.97 7.51
N LEU A 235 13.92 -9.52 6.91
CA LEU A 235 14.39 -10.89 7.21
C LEU A 235 14.97 -11.00 8.62
N MET A 236 15.71 -9.99 9.10
CA MET A 236 16.23 -9.92 10.46
C MET A 236 15.09 -9.96 11.47
N ILE A 237 14.08 -9.11 11.31
CA ILE A 237 12.93 -9.03 12.21
C ILE A 237 12.10 -10.31 12.13
N ALA A 238 11.79 -10.78 10.94
CA ALA A 238 11.03 -12.02 10.74
C ALA A 238 11.71 -13.22 11.39
N ASN A 239 13.04 -13.33 11.30
CA ASN A 239 13.77 -14.41 11.93
C ASN A 239 13.63 -14.42 13.46
N VAL A 240 13.59 -13.24 14.10
CA VAL A 240 13.44 -13.13 15.56
C VAL A 240 12.03 -13.49 16.02
N TYR A 241 11.00 -13.13 15.23
CA TYR A 241 9.60 -13.27 15.64
C TYR A 241 8.86 -14.47 15.02
N LYS A 242 9.48 -15.21 14.10
CA LYS A 242 8.83 -16.29 13.32
C LYS A 242 8.09 -17.34 14.13
N ASP A 243 8.62 -17.71 15.30
CA ASP A 243 8.08 -18.84 16.08
C ASP A 243 6.72 -18.51 16.74
N LYS A 244 6.49 -17.24 17.07
CA LYS A 244 5.26 -16.77 17.68
C LYS A 244 4.27 -16.24 16.64
N TRP A 245 4.73 -15.36 15.80
CA TRP A 245 3.87 -14.49 14.97
C TRP A 245 3.36 -15.19 13.71
N SER A 246 4.12 -16.13 13.16
CA SER A 246 3.68 -16.94 12.01
C SER A 246 2.42 -17.79 12.30
N LYS A 247 2.06 -17.93 13.57
CA LYS A 247 0.91 -18.74 14.03
C LYS A 247 -0.31 -17.91 14.40
N ILE A 248 -0.22 -16.58 14.36
CA ILE A 248 -1.26 -15.65 14.81
C ILE A 248 -1.80 -14.89 13.59
N GLY A 249 -3.12 -14.68 13.56
CA GLY A 249 -3.74 -13.85 12.54
C GLY A 249 -3.84 -14.52 11.16
N GLY A 250 -4.19 -15.81 11.12
CA GLY A 250 -4.25 -16.60 9.90
C GLY A 250 -5.24 -16.12 8.83
N GLY A 251 -6.07 -15.14 9.12
CA GLY A 251 -6.98 -14.49 8.17
C GLY A 251 -7.92 -15.42 7.41
N VAL A 252 -8.45 -14.94 6.32
CA VAL A 252 -9.23 -15.73 5.37
C VAL A 252 -8.30 -16.64 4.54
N ARG A 253 -8.87 -17.68 3.94
CA ARG A 253 -8.12 -18.67 3.16
C ARG A 253 -8.22 -18.45 1.65
N ASN A 254 -9.02 -17.46 1.24
CA ASN A 254 -9.31 -17.15 -0.14
C ASN A 254 -8.61 -15.85 -0.53
N TYR A 255 -8.04 -15.82 -1.73
CA TYR A 255 -7.27 -14.69 -2.24
C TYR A 255 -7.83 -14.24 -3.59
N LEU A 256 -8.02 -12.94 -3.75
CA LEU A 256 -8.49 -12.35 -4.99
C LEU A 256 -7.51 -11.30 -5.49
N SER A 257 -7.10 -11.43 -6.74
CA SER A 257 -6.36 -10.42 -7.50
C SER A 257 -7.26 -9.87 -8.60
N TYR A 258 -7.46 -8.57 -8.60
CA TYR A 258 -8.13 -7.89 -9.71
C TYR A 258 -7.27 -7.86 -10.99
N GLY A 259 -5.97 -8.03 -10.81
CA GLY A 259 -4.97 -7.87 -11.85
C GLY A 259 -4.43 -6.44 -11.92
N ASP A 260 -3.21 -6.29 -12.40
CA ASP A 260 -2.58 -4.98 -12.53
C ASP A 260 -1.44 -4.94 -13.54
N TYR A 261 -0.94 -3.73 -13.81
CA TYR A 261 0.10 -3.45 -14.80
C TYR A 261 -0.28 -3.98 -16.19
N PRO A 262 -1.36 -3.43 -16.81
CA PRO A 262 -1.71 -3.74 -18.18
C PRO A 262 -0.55 -3.39 -19.12
N VAL A 263 -0.20 -4.30 -20.01
CA VAL A 263 0.87 -4.04 -20.99
C VAL A 263 0.35 -3.24 -22.17
N PHE A 264 -0.88 -3.54 -22.58
CA PHE A 264 -1.55 -2.89 -23.71
C PHE A 264 -2.83 -2.17 -23.22
N ASP A 265 -3.96 -2.81 -23.34
CA ASP A 265 -5.28 -2.28 -23.01
C ASP A 265 -5.82 -2.87 -21.71
N LEU A 266 -6.72 -2.12 -21.05
CA LEU A 266 -7.39 -2.60 -19.83
C LEU A 266 -8.33 -3.79 -20.11
N GLY A 267 -8.81 -3.94 -21.34
CA GLY A 267 -9.61 -5.08 -21.78
C GLY A 267 -8.78 -6.36 -21.97
N GLU A 268 -7.47 -6.23 -22.22
CA GLU A 268 -6.58 -7.36 -22.46
C GLU A 268 -6.01 -7.93 -21.15
N VAL A 269 -6.88 -8.47 -20.31
CA VAL A 269 -6.55 -8.93 -18.93
C VAL A 269 -5.42 -9.96 -18.92
N GLU A 270 -5.30 -10.78 -19.96
CA GLU A 270 -4.22 -11.76 -20.10
C GLU A 270 -2.82 -11.12 -20.26
N SER A 271 -2.78 -9.87 -20.72
CA SER A 271 -1.54 -9.09 -20.85
C SER A 271 -1.02 -8.55 -19.53
N TYR A 272 -1.80 -8.60 -18.46
CA TYR A 272 -1.44 -8.02 -17.16
C TYR A 272 -0.23 -8.69 -16.56
N LYS A 273 0.71 -7.88 -16.06
CA LYS A 273 1.92 -8.41 -15.35
C LYS A 273 1.56 -9.10 -14.04
N ILE A 274 0.61 -8.55 -13.30
CA ILE A 274 -0.01 -9.21 -12.15
C ILE A 274 -1.35 -9.77 -12.65
N PRO A 275 -1.54 -11.09 -12.68
CA PRO A 275 -2.74 -11.69 -13.27
C PRO A 275 -3.97 -11.44 -12.41
N ARG A 276 -5.13 -11.43 -13.07
CA ARG A 276 -6.44 -11.48 -12.44
C ARG A 276 -6.78 -12.93 -12.09
N GLY A 277 -7.42 -13.15 -10.96
CA GLY A 277 -7.89 -14.48 -10.58
C GLY A 277 -8.13 -14.65 -9.09
N ILE A 278 -8.56 -15.85 -8.74
CA ILE A 278 -8.89 -16.22 -7.37
C ILE A 278 -8.23 -17.55 -7.02
N VAL A 279 -7.67 -17.62 -5.82
CA VAL A 279 -7.21 -18.86 -5.18
C VAL A 279 -8.12 -19.12 -3.98
N LEU A 280 -8.76 -20.27 -3.93
CA LEU A 280 -9.65 -20.68 -2.85
C LEU A 280 -8.94 -21.65 -1.90
N ASP A 281 -9.26 -21.56 -0.61
CA ASP A 281 -8.77 -22.49 0.43
C ASP A 281 -7.25 -22.69 0.46
N ARG A 282 -6.48 -21.70 -0.02
CA ARG A 282 -5.01 -21.81 -0.19
C ARG A 282 -4.57 -22.92 -1.16
N ASP A 283 -5.47 -23.38 -2.04
CA ASP A 283 -5.13 -24.33 -3.10
C ASP A 283 -4.40 -23.64 -4.24
N LEU A 284 -3.08 -23.63 -4.18
CA LEU A 284 -2.21 -23.01 -5.19
C LEU A 284 -2.15 -23.78 -6.52
N SER A 285 -2.78 -24.96 -6.61
CA SER A 285 -2.82 -25.73 -7.85
C SER A 285 -3.82 -25.19 -8.87
N LYS A 286 -4.73 -24.29 -8.45
CA LYS A 286 -5.83 -23.82 -9.29
C LYS A 286 -6.09 -22.32 -9.12
N VAL A 287 -6.10 -21.60 -10.23
CA VAL A 287 -6.60 -20.23 -10.30
C VAL A 287 -7.97 -20.21 -10.96
N HIS A 288 -8.95 -19.66 -10.24
CA HIS A 288 -10.31 -19.48 -10.77
C HIS A 288 -10.44 -18.11 -11.44
N PRO A 289 -11.21 -18.01 -12.53
CA PRO A 289 -11.49 -16.72 -13.14
C PRO A 289 -12.39 -15.86 -12.24
N VAL A 290 -12.31 -14.55 -12.40
CA VAL A 290 -13.19 -13.57 -11.76
C VAL A 290 -13.58 -12.48 -12.74
N ASP A 291 -14.87 -12.18 -12.81
CA ASP A 291 -15.39 -11.00 -13.50
C ASP A 291 -15.83 -9.95 -12.47
N ALA A 292 -15.02 -8.90 -12.33
CA ALA A 292 -15.30 -7.83 -11.38
C ALA A 292 -16.51 -6.95 -11.80
N ASN A 293 -16.96 -7.05 -13.05
CA ASN A 293 -18.13 -6.32 -13.55
C ASN A 293 -19.44 -7.15 -13.42
N SER A 294 -19.34 -8.41 -13.03
CA SER A 294 -20.50 -9.26 -12.85
C SER A 294 -21.23 -8.98 -11.54
N PRO A 295 -22.50 -8.55 -11.59
CA PRO A 295 -23.34 -8.38 -10.41
C PRO A 295 -23.52 -9.66 -9.58
N GLU A 296 -23.35 -10.82 -10.19
CA GLU A 296 -23.47 -12.11 -9.50
C GLU A 296 -22.20 -12.51 -8.76
N GLU A 297 -21.06 -11.95 -9.13
CA GLU A 297 -19.79 -12.33 -8.52
C GLU A 297 -19.40 -11.45 -7.36
N ILE A 298 -19.46 -10.13 -7.47
CA ILE A 298 -19.02 -9.21 -6.44
C ILE A 298 -20.18 -8.36 -5.94
N LYS A 299 -20.46 -8.44 -4.66
CA LYS A 299 -21.52 -7.68 -4.00
C LYS A 299 -20.98 -6.97 -2.75
N GLU A 300 -21.41 -5.73 -2.54
CA GLU A 300 -21.14 -4.97 -1.34
C GLU A 300 -22.27 -5.14 -0.32
N TYR A 301 -21.94 -5.59 0.87
CA TYR A 301 -22.88 -5.69 1.97
C TYR A 301 -22.69 -4.49 2.91
N ILE A 302 -23.79 -3.84 3.26
CA ILE A 302 -23.80 -2.61 4.09
C ILE A 302 -24.54 -2.80 5.42
N TYR A 303 -24.84 -4.02 5.77
CA TYR A 303 -25.67 -4.35 6.93
C TYR A 303 -25.19 -3.71 8.23
N HIS A 304 -23.87 -3.74 8.49
CA HIS A 304 -23.25 -3.10 9.64
C HIS A 304 -22.65 -1.73 9.36
N SER A 305 -22.88 -1.21 8.16
CA SER A 305 -22.29 0.06 7.70
C SER A 305 -23.33 1.18 7.71
N TRP A 306 -22.90 2.40 8.03
CA TRP A 306 -23.77 3.59 8.06
C TRP A 306 -24.18 4.06 6.65
N TYR A 307 -24.64 3.11 5.85
CA TYR A 307 -25.23 3.33 4.53
C TYR A 307 -26.60 2.65 4.47
N LYS A 308 -27.37 3.05 3.48
CA LYS A 308 -28.58 2.36 3.08
C LYS A 308 -28.69 2.22 1.57
N TYR A 309 -29.35 1.15 1.14
CA TYR A 309 -29.85 0.98 -0.22
C TYR A 309 -31.34 1.35 -0.26
N THR A 310 -31.78 1.86 -1.43
CA THR A 310 -33.20 2.10 -1.67
C THR A 310 -34.02 0.81 -1.58
N GLN A 311 -33.43 -0.32 -1.97
CA GLN A 311 -34.06 -1.65 -1.99
C GLN A 311 -34.01 -2.37 -0.63
N GLY A 312 -33.35 -1.79 0.39
CA GLY A 312 -33.15 -2.41 1.70
C GLY A 312 -31.76 -2.99 1.91
N ASP A 313 -31.28 -2.96 3.13
CA ASP A 313 -29.86 -3.15 3.48
C ASP A 313 -29.45 -4.62 3.67
N LYS A 314 -30.39 -5.57 3.62
CA LYS A 314 -30.13 -7.00 3.91
C LYS A 314 -29.49 -7.76 2.76
N ALA A 315 -29.71 -7.29 1.51
CA ALA A 315 -29.13 -7.89 0.33
C ALA A 315 -27.83 -7.17 -0.05
N GLY A 316 -26.77 -7.93 -0.38
CA GLY A 316 -25.61 -7.36 -1.04
C GLY A 316 -25.94 -6.98 -2.47
N LEU A 317 -25.47 -5.80 -2.91
CA LEU A 317 -25.66 -5.32 -4.28
C LEU A 317 -24.31 -5.00 -4.91
N HIS A 318 -24.20 -5.27 -6.21
CA HIS A 318 -23.08 -4.77 -7.00
C HIS A 318 -23.18 -3.23 -7.12
N PRO A 319 -22.07 -2.48 -7.18
CA PRO A 319 -22.10 -1.01 -7.35
C PRO A 319 -22.93 -0.53 -8.55
N TYR A 320 -23.12 -1.35 -9.59
CA TYR A 320 -23.97 -1.04 -10.73
C TYR A 320 -25.48 -1.18 -10.44
N GLU A 321 -25.84 -1.92 -9.40
CA GLU A 321 -27.25 -2.20 -9.04
C GLU A 321 -27.71 -1.38 -7.85
N GLY A 322 -26.79 -1.00 -6.96
CA GLY A 322 -27.10 -0.37 -5.68
C GLY A 322 -26.33 0.92 -5.44
N GLU A 323 -27.00 2.06 -5.55
CA GLU A 323 -26.48 3.34 -5.05
C GLU A 323 -26.61 3.37 -3.54
N THR A 324 -25.48 3.58 -2.83
CA THR A 324 -25.46 3.72 -1.38
C THR A 324 -25.69 5.17 -0.96
N HIS A 325 -26.57 5.38 0.01
CA HIS A 325 -26.82 6.67 0.65
C HIS A 325 -26.27 6.67 2.07
N LEU A 326 -25.75 7.80 2.52
CA LEU A 326 -25.26 7.96 3.90
C LEU A 326 -26.42 7.87 4.88
N GLU A 327 -26.24 7.03 5.93
CA GLU A 327 -27.21 6.88 7.01
C GLU A 327 -26.48 6.69 8.35
N TYR A 328 -26.09 7.81 8.96
CA TYR A 328 -25.40 7.77 10.25
C TYR A 328 -26.41 7.61 11.39
N THR A 329 -26.36 6.46 12.06
CA THR A 329 -27.27 6.14 13.18
C THR A 329 -26.64 6.34 14.56
N GLY A 330 -25.46 6.93 14.63
CA GLY A 330 -24.74 7.21 15.87
C GLY A 330 -23.60 6.23 16.16
N PRO A 331 -22.69 6.61 17.07
CA PRO A 331 -21.58 5.77 17.46
C PRO A 331 -22.05 4.58 18.29
N ARG A 332 -21.38 3.44 18.12
CA ARG A 332 -21.55 2.28 19.01
C ARG A 332 -20.33 2.13 19.90
N PRO A 333 -20.52 1.91 21.19
CA PRO A 333 -19.42 1.52 22.06
C PRO A 333 -18.78 0.22 21.57
N PRO A 334 -17.46 0.16 21.40
CA PRO A 334 -16.78 -0.98 20.77
C PRO A 334 -16.86 -2.29 21.57
N TYR A 335 -17.31 -2.25 22.80
CA TYR A 335 -17.41 -3.37 23.73
C TYR A 335 -18.84 -3.83 24.03
N LYS A 336 -19.86 -3.16 23.48
CA LYS A 336 -21.26 -3.56 23.64
C LYS A 336 -21.83 -4.14 22.37
N LEU A 337 -21.90 -5.47 22.32
CA LEU A 337 -22.79 -6.23 21.44
C LEU A 337 -22.63 -5.91 19.95
N LEU A 338 -21.42 -6.08 19.45
CA LEU A 338 -21.16 -6.09 18.00
C LEU A 338 -21.77 -7.33 17.30
N ASP A 339 -22.39 -8.23 18.06
CA ASP A 339 -23.12 -9.40 17.54
C ASP A 339 -24.57 -9.05 17.15
N VAL A 340 -25.03 -7.80 17.38
CA VAL A 340 -26.35 -7.35 16.97
C VAL A 340 -26.31 -6.71 15.58
N GLU A 341 -27.45 -6.74 14.92
CA GLU A 341 -27.72 -6.17 13.59
C GLU A 341 -27.59 -4.64 13.52
N ASP A 342 -26.61 -4.06 14.19
CA ASP A 342 -26.43 -2.63 14.30
C ASP A 342 -25.28 -2.10 13.43
N LYS A 343 -25.49 -0.90 12.89
CA LYS A 343 -24.44 -0.20 12.12
C LYS A 343 -23.38 0.37 13.06
N TYR A 344 -22.11 0.09 12.79
CA TYR A 344 -21.00 0.51 13.65
C TYR A 344 -19.77 1.04 12.87
N SER A 345 -19.84 1.11 11.52
CA SER A 345 -18.70 1.42 10.69
C SER A 345 -19.11 2.17 9.43
N TRP A 346 -18.19 2.92 8.83
CA TRP A 346 -18.30 3.42 7.46
C TRP A 346 -17.70 2.47 6.42
N ILE A 347 -17.17 1.32 6.85
CA ILE A 347 -16.60 0.32 5.96
C ILE A 347 -17.74 -0.55 5.40
N LYS A 348 -17.82 -0.64 4.08
CA LYS A 348 -18.65 -1.62 3.38
C LYS A 348 -17.95 -2.98 3.39
N THR A 349 -18.71 -4.04 3.19
CA THR A 349 -18.21 -5.42 3.26
C THR A 349 -18.39 -6.11 1.90
N PRO A 350 -17.45 -5.96 0.97
CA PRO A 350 -17.52 -6.67 -0.30
C PRO A 350 -17.26 -8.16 -0.13
N ARG A 351 -17.94 -8.97 -0.97
CA ARG A 351 -17.78 -10.43 -1.00
C ARG A 351 -17.79 -10.92 -2.44
N TRP A 352 -17.00 -11.95 -2.73
CA TRP A 352 -17.12 -12.71 -3.97
C TRP A 352 -18.01 -13.92 -3.74
N LYS A 353 -19.18 -13.96 -4.43
CA LYS A 353 -20.16 -15.06 -4.25
C LYS A 353 -20.43 -15.40 -2.78
N GLN A 354 -20.56 -14.38 -1.93
CA GLN A 354 -20.73 -14.41 -0.47
C GLN A 354 -19.48 -14.82 0.31
N GLU A 355 -18.40 -15.25 -0.32
CA GLU A 355 -17.17 -15.62 0.36
C GLU A 355 -16.29 -14.41 0.68
N PRO A 356 -15.68 -14.38 1.86
CA PRO A 356 -14.68 -13.37 2.19
C PRO A 356 -13.38 -13.64 1.44
N MET A 357 -12.81 -12.58 0.89
CA MET A 357 -11.57 -12.66 0.12
C MET A 357 -10.52 -11.73 0.73
N GLU A 358 -9.30 -12.23 0.87
CA GLU A 358 -8.16 -11.35 1.07
C GLU A 358 -7.77 -10.71 -0.27
N VAL A 359 -7.58 -9.39 -0.25
CA VAL A 359 -7.14 -8.60 -1.41
C VAL A 359 -5.90 -7.80 -1.05
N GLY A 360 -5.23 -7.26 -2.03
CA GLY A 360 -4.03 -6.44 -1.82
C GLY A 360 -2.74 -7.16 -2.18
N PRO A 361 -1.57 -6.69 -1.69
CA PRO A 361 -0.27 -7.14 -2.17
C PRO A 361 -0.05 -8.65 -2.03
N LEU A 362 -0.33 -9.22 -0.86
CA LEU A 362 -0.16 -10.66 -0.62
C LEU A 362 -1.04 -11.48 -1.56
N ALA A 363 -2.32 -11.14 -1.68
CA ALA A 363 -3.25 -11.86 -2.55
C ALA A 363 -2.81 -11.81 -4.03
N ARG A 364 -2.35 -10.65 -4.50
CA ARG A 364 -1.82 -10.49 -5.87
C ARG A 364 -0.62 -11.40 -6.13
N LEU A 365 0.30 -11.51 -5.18
CA LEU A 365 1.47 -12.37 -5.30
C LEU A 365 1.12 -13.86 -5.23
N ILE A 366 0.18 -14.24 -4.37
CA ILE A 366 -0.31 -15.62 -4.27
C ILE A 366 -0.99 -16.05 -5.58
N VAL A 367 -1.87 -15.21 -6.12
CA VAL A 367 -2.53 -15.50 -7.40
C VAL A 367 -1.51 -15.55 -8.55
N ALA A 368 -0.52 -14.64 -8.58
CA ALA A 368 0.54 -14.65 -9.59
C ALA A 368 1.40 -15.92 -9.51
N TYR A 369 1.74 -16.37 -8.31
CA TYR A 369 2.45 -17.60 -8.08
C TYR A 369 1.65 -18.82 -8.55
N ALA A 370 0.39 -18.93 -8.14
CA ALA A 370 -0.51 -20.02 -8.54
C ALA A 370 -0.75 -20.05 -10.07
N ALA A 371 -0.73 -18.87 -10.73
CA ALA A 371 -0.83 -18.74 -12.19
C ALA A 371 0.47 -19.08 -12.93
N GLY A 372 1.53 -19.52 -12.24
CA GLY A 372 2.83 -19.82 -12.84
C GLY A 372 3.62 -18.58 -13.30
N LYS A 373 3.21 -17.37 -12.88
CA LYS A 373 3.98 -16.13 -13.07
C LYS A 373 4.89 -15.93 -11.87
N GLU A 374 6.16 -15.68 -12.10
CA GLU A 374 7.12 -15.45 -11.01
C GLU A 374 6.90 -14.06 -10.38
N PRO A 375 6.36 -13.99 -9.15
CA PRO A 375 6.03 -12.70 -8.52
C PRO A 375 7.25 -11.79 -8.37
N GLN A 376 8.40 -12.37 -8.09
CA GLN A 376 9.66 -11.66 -7.89
C GLN A 376 10.13 -10.91 -9.14
N LYS A 377 9.95 -11.48 -10.33
CA LYS A 377 10.29 -10.81 -11.60
C LYS A 377 9.26 -9.77 -12.04
N SER A 378 8.06 -9.79 -11.46
CA SER A 378 6.97 -8.89 -11.82
C SER A 378 6.98 -7.58 -11.02
N ILE A 379 7.73 -7.53 -9.92
CA ILE A 379 7.66 -6.45 -8.92
C ILE A 379 8.97 -5.67 -8.81
N VAL A 380 10.05 -6.21 -9.32
CA VAL A 380 11.40 -5.58 -9.26
C VAL A 380 11.73 -4.84 -10.55
#